data_c37f819b7655cf7960cf37042aa80458
#
_entry.id   c37f819b7655cf7960cf37042aa80458
#
_cell.length_a   1.000
_cell.length_b   1.000
_cell.length_c   1.000
_cell.angle_alpha   90.00
_cell.angle_beta   90.00
_cell.angle_gamma   90.00
#
_symmetry.space_group_name_H-M   'P 1'
#
loop_
_entity.id
_entity.type
_entity.pdbx_description
1 polymer ?
#
loop_
_entity_poly.entity_id
_entity_poly.type
_entity_poly.pdbx_seq_one_letter_code
_entity_poly.pdbx_strand_id
1 'polypeptide(L)'
;MRAKNTTMAKAAVKKNTLKLDFKVEYAPAPESKSSATIKPRYELFINGKFEKPTSKKYFDTINPATEEKLSEVAEGNATDVDKAVKAARTAYDKTWSKMPAKERAKYIYRIARMIQERARELDVIETLDGGKPIRESRDVDVHL
;
A
#
# COMPACT_ATOMS: atom_id res chain seq x y z
N MET A 1 26.68 79.52 -29.00
CA MET A 1 26.02 78.94 -27.83
C MET A 1 26.03 77.39 -27.92
N ARG A 2 26.85 76.72 -27.11
CA ARG A 2 26.96 75.22 -27.08
C ARG A 2 26.16 74.71 -25.91
N ALA A 3 25.13 73.89 -26.18
CA ALA A 3 24.33 73.26 -25.18
C ALA A 3 25.14 72.05 -24.59
N LYS A 4 25.27 72.04 -23.28
CA LYS A 4 25.89 70.88 -22.53
C LYS A 4 24.85 69.76 -22.30
N ASN A 5 25.05 68.64 -22.94
CA ASN A 5 24.29 67.43 -22.66
C ASN A 5 24.75 66.85 -21.33
N THR A 6 23.90 66.87 -20.33
CA THR A 6 24.11 66.20 -19.04
C THR A 6 23.51 64.81 -19.12
N THR A 7 24.38 63.77 -19.23
CA THR A 7 23.99 62.40 -19.22
C THR A 7 23.78 61.98 -17.78
N MET A 8 22.52 61.73 -17.38
CA MET A 8 22.19 61.13 -16.07
C MET A 8 22.53 59.63 -16.08
N ALA A 9 23.48 59.24 -15.26
CA ALA A 9 23.78 57.85 -15.02
C ALA A 9 22.66 57.19 -14.23
N LYS A 10 22.00 56.16 -14.81
CA LYS A 10 21.03 55.31 -14.11
C LYS A 10 21.75 54.45 -13.08
N ALA A 11 21.51 54.67 -11.80
CA ALA A 11 21.98 53.81 -10.71
C ALA A 11 21.33 52.44 -10.84
N ALA A 12 22.13 51.38 -10.97
CA ALA A 12 21.68 50.03 -11.00
C ALA A 12 21.22 49.59 -9.59
N VAL A 13 19.93 49.29 -9.44
CA VAL A 13 19.35 48.74 -8.22
C VAL A 13 19.85 47.29 -8.09
N LYS A 14 20.76 47.02 -7.12
CA LYS A 14 21.15 45.68 -6.76
C LYS A 14 19.93 44.95 -6.14
N LYS A 15 19.35 44.01 -6.87
CA LYS A 15 18.36 43.08 -6.31
C LYS A 15 19.06 42.15 -5.30
N ASN A 16 18.92 42.43 -4.02
CA ASN A 16 19.27 41.49 -2.96
C ASN A 16 18.25 40.33 -3.00
N THR A 17 18.56 39.26 -3.69
CA THR A 17 17.81 37.99 -3.56
C THR A 17 18.27 37.30 -2.28
N LEU A 18 17.45 37.34 -1.23
CA LEU A 18 17.63 36.49 -0.07
C LEU A 18 17.48 35.05 -0.55
N LYS A 19 18.59 34.30 -0.55
CA LYS A 19 18.55 32.84 -0.69
C LYS A 19 18.22 32.27 0.70
N LEU A 20 16.96 31.94 0.91
CA LEU A 20 16.52 31.21 2.09
C LEU A 20 16.79 29.73 1.84
N ASP A 21 17.85 29.21 2.44
CA ASP A 21 18.21 27.78 2.36
C ASP A 21 17.59 27.08 3.57
N PHE A 22 16.32 26.70 3.45
CA PHE A 22 15.64 25.92 4.48
C PHE A 22 15.79 24.44 4.17
N LYS A 23 16.63 23.72 4.93
CA LYS A 23 16.50 22.27 5.07
C LYS A 23 15.33 21.99 6.02
N VAL A 24 14.17 21.74 5.48
CA VAL A 24 13.02 21.31 6.27
C VAL A 24 13.06 19.78 6.35
N GLU A 25 13.44 19.23 7.49
CA GLU A 25 13.23 17.83 7.80
C GLU A 25 11.83 17.67 8.39
N TYR A 26 10.94 17.02 7.63
CA TYR A 26 9.62 16.65 8.13
C TYR A 26 9.73 15.41 9.01
N ALA A 27 9.11 15.43 10.18
CA ALA A 27 8.91 14.21 10.95
C ALA A 27 8.15 13.18 10.11
N PRO A 28 8.47 11.87 10.23
CA PRO A 28 7.72 10.83 9.55
C PRO A 28 6.24 10.95 9.90
N ALA A 29 5.38 10.87 8.88
CA ALA A 29 3.94 10.86 9.10
C ALA A 29 3.57 9.68 10.03
N PRO A 30 2.51 9.81 10.86
CA PRO A 30 2.01 8.72 11.66
C PRO A 30 1.73 7.44 10.86
N GLU A 31 1.35 7.60 9.57
CA GLU A 31 1.12 6.53 8.58
C GLU A 31 2.37 6.23 7.74
N SER A 32 3.53 6.24 8.34
CA SER A 32 4.78 5.93 7.63
C SER A 32 4.88 4.46 7.23
N LYS A 33 5.71 4.17 6.23
CA LYS A 33 6.01 2.80 5.75
C LYS A 33 6.46 1.84 6.86
N SER A 34 6.98 2.36 7.98
CA SER A 34 7.38 1.56 9.14
C SER A 34 6.23 0.80 9.81
N SER A 35 4.98 1.19 9.54
CA SER A 35 3.79 0.50 10.06
C SER A 35 3.43 -0.76 9.29
N ALA A 36 4.04 -1.01 8.12
CA ALA A 36 3.77 -2.17 7.28
C ALA A 36 5.05 -2.95 6.99
N THR A 37 5.01 -4.26 7.21
CA THR A 37 6.11 -5.15 6.83
C THR A 37 5.75 -5.89 5.55
N ILE A 38 6.34 -5.45 4.42
CA ILE A 38 6.15 -6.08 3.11
C ILE A 38 7.27 -7.10 2.89
N LYS A 39 6.89 -8.36 2.62
CA LYS A 39 7.85 -9.42 2.30
C LYS A 39 8.35 -9.26 0.86
N PRO A 40 9.57 -9.70 0.55
CA PRO A 40 10.09 -9.68 -0.82
C PRO A 40 9.25 -10.51 -1.80
N ARG A 41 8.54 -11.54 -1.30
CA ARG A 41 7.72 -12.44 -2.12
C ARG A 41 6.55 -13.00 -1.32
N TYR A 42 5.41 -13.15 -2.01
CA TYR A 42 4.20 -13.79 -1.50
C TYR A 42 3.82 -14.99 -2.37
N GLU A 43 3.56 -16.11 -1.71
CA GLU A 43 3.14 -17.37 -2.30
C GLU A 43 1.61 -17.48 -2.28
N LEU A 44 1.06 -18.46 -3.03
CA LEU A 44 -0.36 -18.81 -2.95
C LEU A 44 -0.70 -19.38 -1.55
N PHE A 45 -1.82 -18.94 -0.98
CA PHE A 45 -2.31 -19.52 0.28
C PHE A 45 -3.47 -20.47 0.00
N ILE A 46 -3.21 -21.79 0.05
CA ILE A 46 -4.20 -22.81 -0.26
C ILE A 46 -4.23 -23.83 0.87
N ASN A 47 -5.44 -24.18 1.32
CA ASN A 47 -5.66 -25.21 2.37
C ASN A 47 -4.83 -24.96 3.65
N GLY A 48 -4.71 -23.70 4.07
CA GLY A 48 -4.00 -23.32 5.29
C GLY A 48 -2.47 -23.30 5.17
N LYS A 49 -1.92 -23.38 3.95
CA LYS A 49 -0.46 -23.38 3.69
C LYS A 49 -0.09 -22.44 2.57
N PHE A 50 1.12 -21.88 2.67
CA PHE A 50 1.73 -21.15 1.57
C PHE A 50 2.40 -22.14 0.61
N GLU A 51 2.08 -22.03 -0.68
CA GLU A 51 2.56 -22.92 -1.74
C GLU A 51 3.00 -22.13 -2.96
N LYS A 52 4.07 -22.60 -3.60
CA LYS A 52 4.54 -22.02 -4.86
C LYS A 52 3.51 -22.24 -5.98
N PRO A 53 3.34 -21.27 -6.90
CA PRO A 53 2.44 -21.48 -8.04
C PRO A 53 2.96 -22.62 -8.93
N THR A 54 2.04 -23.40 -9.49
CA THR A 54 2.36 -24.53 -10.37
C THR A 54 3.16 -24.07 -11.60
N SER A 55 2.87 -22.87 -12.09
CA SER A 55 3.59 -22.24 -13.20
C SER A 55 5.02 -21.80 -12.84
N LYS A 56 5.35 -21.69 -11.55
CA LYS A 56 6.56 -21.05 -11.01
C LYS A 56 6.75 -19.58 -11.44
N LYS A 57 5.66 -18.94 -11.90
CA LYS A 57 5.68 -17.55 -12.32
C LYS A 57 5.27 -16.62 -11.18
N TYR A 58 5.80 -15.41 -11.23
CA TYR A 58 5.51 -14.33 -10.29
C TYR A 58 5.40 -13.05 -11.09
N PHE A 59 4.67 -12.09 -10.57
CA PHE A 59 4.63 -10.72 -11.09
C PHE A 59 4.98 -9.73 -9.98
N ASP A 60 5.49 -8.57 -10.39
CA ASP A 60 5.85 -7.51 -9.47
C ASP A 60 4.64 -6.65 -9.14
N THR A 61 4.46 -6.32 -7.86
CA THR A 61 3.60 -5.20 -7.46
C THR A 61 4.46 -3.94 -7.35
N ILE A 62 3.93 -2.84 -7.85
CA ILE A 62 4.63 -1.57 -7.99
C ILE A 62 3.88 -0.50 -7.21
N ASN A 63 4.59 0.30 -6.42
CA ASN A 63 4.01 1.49 -5.82
C ASN A 63 3.77 2.55 -6.90
N PRO A 64 2.50 2.91 -7.22
CA PRO A 64 2.23 3.85 -8.31
C PRO A 64 2.74 5.28 -8.05
N ALA A 65 3.00 5.63 -6.79
CA ALA A 65 3.49 6.97 -6.44
C ALA A 65 5.02 7.13 -6.63
N THR A 66 5.78 6.03 -6.52
CA THR A 66 7.26 6.06 -6.59
C THR A 66 7.82 5.22 -7.72
N GLU A 67 6.97 4.40 -8.38
CA GLU A 67 7.36 3.40 -9.41
C GLU A 67 8.34 2.33 -8.88
N GLU A 68 8.51 2.25 -7.57
CA GLU A 68 9.37 1.24 -6.94
C GLU A 68 8.63 -0.09 -6.76
N LYS A 69 9.34 -1.18 -6.96
CA LYS A 69 8.85 -2.52 -6.68
C LYS A 69 8.59 -2.69 -5.18
N LEU A 70 7.38 -3.14 -4.83
CA LEU A 70 6.99 -3.47 -3.47
C LEU A 70 7.31 -4.93 -3.12
N SER A 71 6.90 -5.85 -3.99
CA SER A 71 7.03 -7.29 -3.76
C SER A 71 6.86 -8.07 -5.06
N GLU A 72 7.14 -9.38 -5.01
CA GLU A 72 6.72 -10.36 -6.01
C GLU A 72 5.51 -11.15 -5.50
N VAL A 73 4.51 -11.34 -6.33
CA VAL A 73 3.31 -12.13 -5.98
C VAL A 73 3.19 -13.31 -6.93
N ALA A 74 2.84 -14.47 -6.38
CA ALA A 74 2.67 -15.70 -7.13
C ALA A 74 1.55 -15.57 -8.18
N GLU A 75 1.84 -15.89 -9.46
CA GLU A 75 0.87 -15.95 -10.55
C GLU A 75 0.21 -17.33 -10.59
N GLY A 76 -0.99 -17.42 -10.00
CA GLY A 76 -1.79 -18.65 -10.01
C GLY A 76 -2.37 -18.93 -11.41
N ASN A 77 -2.30 -20.18 -11.84
CA ASN A 77 -2.92 -20.65 -13.08
C ASN A 77 -4.21 -21.45 -12.80
N ALA A 78 -4.86 -21.95 -13.86
CA ALA A 78 -6.09 -22.73 -13.73
C ALA A 78 -5.95 -23.96 -12.79
N THR A 79 -4.80 -24.63 -12.80
CA THR A 79 -4.54 -25.77 -11.92
C THR A 79 -4.50 -25.36 -10.46
N ASP A 80 -3.90 -24.20 -10.16
CA ASP A 80 -3.84 -23.66 -8.80
C ASP A 80 -5.24 -23.22 -8.32
N VAL A 81 -6.03 -22.63 -9.19
CA VAL A 81 -7.43 -22.26 -8.92
C VAL A 81 -8.26 -23.50 -8.63
N ASP A 82 -8.17 -24.55 -9.46
CA ASP A 82 -8.88 -25.82 -9.24
C ASP A 82 -8.51 -26.46 -7.90
N LYS A 83 -7.24 -26.42 -7.54
CA LYS A 83 -6.73 -26.91 -6.24
C LYS A 83 -7.34 -26.11 -5.08
N ALA A 84 -7.37 -24.79 -5.19
CA ALA A 84 -7.94 -23.90 -4.17
C ALA A 84 -9.45 -24.16 -4.00
N VAL A 85 -10.19 -24.24 -5.11
CA VAL A 85 -11.64 -24.54 -5.11
C VAL A 85 -11.93 -25.90 -4.49
N LYS A 86 -11.18 -26.94 -4.85
CA LYS A 86 -11.35 -28.29 -4.27
C LYS A 86 -11.08 -28.28 -2.75
N ALA A 87 -10.05 -27.55 -2.31
CA ALA A 87 -9.76 -27.42 -0.88
C ALA A 87 -10.90 -26.68 -0.13
N ALA A 88 -11.39 -25.58 -0.68
CA ALA A 88 -12.51 -24.83 -0.11
C ALA A 88 -13.80 -25.66 -0.06
N ARG A 89 -14.13 -26.38 -1.15
CA ARG A 89 -15.30 -27.28 -1.19
C ARG A 89 -15.19 -28.37 -0.15
N THR A 90 -14.02 -29.00 -0.04
CA THR A 90 -13.77 -30.03 0.97
C THR A 90 -13.95 -29.49 2.39
N ALA A 91 -13.42 -28.32 2.69
CA ALA A 91 -13.58 -27.68 4.01
C ALA A 91 -15.04 -27.35 4.30
N TYR A 92 -15.78 -26.88 3.30
CA TYR A 92 -17.22 -26.61 3.41
C TYR A 92 -17.98 -27.90 3.75
N ASP A 93 -17.84 -28.95 2.94
CA ASP A 93 -18.63 -30.17 3.06
C ASP A 93 -18.29 -30.95 4.34
N LYS A 94 -17.02 -30.97 4.74
CA LYS A 94 -16.57 -31.72 5.92
C LYS A 94 -16.86 -31.01 7.24
N THR A 95 -16.75 -29.68 7.28
CA THR A 95 -16.72 -28.94 8.55
C THR A 95 -17.70 -27.78 8.56
N TRP A 96 -17.56 -26.85 7.63
CA TRP A 96 -18.25 -25.55 7.71
C TRP A 96 -19.76 -25.67 7.60
N SER A 97 -20.28 -26.47 6.67
CA SER A 97 -21.73 -26.70 6.49
C SER A 97 -22.41 -27.34 7.69
N LYS A 98 -21.66 -28.15 8.46
CA LYS A 98 -22.17 -28.88 9.63
C LYS A 98 -22.05 -28.09 10.92
N MET A 99 -21.28 -27.00 10.89
CA MET A 99 -21.03 -26.17 12.07
C MET A 99 -22.27 -25.33 12.39
N PRO A 100 -22.72 -25.28 13.65
CA PRO A 100 -23.83 -24.41 14.06
C PRO A 100 -23.55 -22.93 13.73
N ALA A 101 -24.59 -22.18 13.36
CA ALA A 101 -24.45 -20.77 12.98
C ALA A 101 -23.75 -19.93 14.06
N LYS A 102 -24.04 -20.19 15.34
CA LYS A 102 -23.40 -19.54 16.49
C LYS A 102 -21.88 -19.74 16.49
N GLU A 103 -21.40 -20.92 16.16
CA GLU A 103 -19.96 -21.22 16.10
C GLU A 103 -19.32 -20.57 14.87
N ARG A 104 -19.98 -20.60 13.71
CA ARG A 104 -19.50 -19.88 12.52
C ARG A 104 -19.34 -18.39 12.77
N ALA A 105 -20.33 -17.78 13.48
CA ALA A 105 -20.31 -16.37 13.84
C ALA A 105 -19.06 -16.00 14.65
N LYS A 106 -18.60 -16.87 15.56
CA LYS A 106 -17.36 -16.63 16.33
C LYS A 106 -16.12 -16.50 15.45
N TYR A 107 -16.01 -17.33 14.41
CA TYR A 107 -14.88 -17.23 13.46
C TYR A 107 -14.93 -15.94 12.64
N ILE A 108 -16.11 -15.56 12.14
CA ILE A 108 -16.29 -14.31 11.40
C ILE A 108 -15.96 -13.10 12.30
N TYR A 109 -16.48 -13.09 13.53
CA TYR A 109 -16.17 -12.03 14.50
C TYR A 109 -14.67 -11.94 14.80
N ARG A 110 -13.99 -13.08 14.97
CA ARG A 110 -12.54 -13.11 15.18
C ARG A 110 -11.77 -12.53 13.99
N ILE A 111 -12.18 -12.84 12.76
CA ILE A 111 -11.58 -12.24 11.56
C ILE A 111 -11.75 -10.72 11.57
N ALA A 112 -12.96 -10.22 11.84
CA ALA A 112 -13.21 -8.79 11.93
C ALA A 112 -12.33 -8.11 12.99
N ARG A 113 -12.20 -8.74 14.18
CA ARG A 113 -11.32 -8.21 15.23
C ARG A 113 -9.84 -8.17 14.80
N MET A 114 -9.34 -9.20 14.13
CA MET A 114 -7.98 -9.23 13.61
C MET A 114 -7.74 -8.14 12.54
N ILE A 115 -8.71 -7.86 11.69
CA ILE A 115 -8.66 -6.75 10.73
C ILE A 115 -8.55 -5.42 11.50
N GLN A 116 -9.39 -5.18 12.49
CA GLN A 116 -9.35 -3.96 13.30
C GLN A 116 -8.02 -3.78 14.04
N GLU A 117 -7.47 -4.85 14.62
CA GLU A 117 -6.19 -4.83 15.33
C GLU A 117 -5.01 -4.52 14.40
N ARG A 118 -5.14 -4.86 13.11
CA ARG A 118 -4.13 -4.62 12.07
C ARG A 118 -4.52 -3.52 11.07
N ALA A 119 -5.53 -2.72 11.40
CA ALA A 119 -6.08 -1.72 10.49
C ALA A 119 -4.98 -0.83 9.90
N ARG A 120 -4.11 -0.28 10.75
CA ARG A 120 -3.02 0.61 10.31
C ARG A 120 -2.06 -0.04 9.32
N GLU A 121 -1.70 -1.30 9.52
CA GLU A 121 -0.85 -2.06 8.58
C GLU A 121 -1.57 -2.22 7.22
N LEU A 122 -2.85 -2.58 7.27
CA LEU A 122 -3.68 -2.76 6.07
C LEU A 122 -3.87 -1.44 5.31
N ASP A 123 -4.15 -0.34 6.01
CA ASP A 123 -4.29 0.99 5.41
C ASP A 123 -3.02 1.41 4.65
N VAL A 124 -1.85 1.18 5.25
CA VAL A 124 -0.57 1.52 4.63
C VAL A 124 -0.28 0.65 3.43
N ILE A 125 -0.53 -0.66 3.50
CA ILE A 125 -0.34 -1.58 2.37
C ILE A 125 -1.26 -1.20 1.22
N GLU A 126 -2.54 -0.94 1.49
CA GLU A 126 -3.54 -0.53 0.50
C GLU A 126 -3.12 0.78 -0.20
N THR A 127 -2.62 1.74 0.56
CA THR A 127 -2.10 3.01 0.01
C THR A 127 -0.87 2.78 -0.87
N LEU A 128 0.05 1.94 -0.45
CA LEU A 128 1.28 1.68 -1.20
C LEU A 128 1.02 0.92 -2.50
N ASP A 129 0.10 -0.03 -2.50
CA ASP A 129 -0.20 -0.88 -3.66
C ASP A 129 -1.23 -0.21 -4.61
N GLY A 130 -2.27 0.41 -4.05
CA GLY A 130 -3.34 1.05 -4.82
C GLY A 130 -3.07 2.50 -5.23
N GLY A 131 -2.10 3.17 -4.60
CA GLY A 131 -1.77 4.58 -4.87
C GLY A 131 -2.80 5.60 -4.36
N LYS A 132 -3.80 5.17 -3.60
CA LYS A 132 -4.81 6.06 -3.06
C LYS A 132 -4.31 6.82 -1.81
N PRO A 133 -4.91 7.98 -1.47
CA PRO A 133 -4.57 8.69 -0.24
C PRO A 133 -4.82 7.84 1.01
N ILE A 134 -3.89 7.87 1.96
CA ILE A 134 -3.99 7.11 3.23
C ILE A 134 -5.29 7.40 4.00
N ARG A 135 -5.82 8.61 3.88
CA ARG A 135 -7.09 8.99 4.52
C ARG A 135 -8.26 8.15 4.00
N GLU A 136 -8.28 7.83 2.70
CA GLU A 136 -9.35 7.02 2.12
C GLU A 136 -9.24 5.56 2.55
N SER A 137 -8.04 4.99 2.54
CA SER A 137 -7.80 3.63 3.04
C SER A 137 -8.21 3.51 4.50
N ARG A 138 -7.82 4.47 5.34
CA ARG A 138 -8.11 4.47 6.77
C ARG A 138 -9.59 4.71 7.08
N ASP A 139 -10.22 5.74 6.47
CA ASP A 139 -11.54 6.22 6.90
C ASP A 139 -12.69 5.49 6.18
N VAL A 140 -12.40 4.81 5.05
CA VAL A 140 -13.42 4.17 4.21
C VAL A 140 -13.21 2.66 4.05
N ASP A 141 -11.99 2.21 3.67
CA ASP A 141 -11.81 0.82 3.24
C ASP A 141 -11.69 -0.17 4.40
N VAL A 142 -10.99 0.19 5.47
CA VAL A 142 -10.68 -0.71 6.58
C VAL A 142 -11.60 -0.51 7.79
N HIS A 143 -12.20 0.67 7.94
CA HIS A 143 -13.00 1.03 9.10
C HIS A 143 -14.52 0.94 8.88
N LEU A 144 -14.98 0.31 7.82
CA LEU A 144 -16.42 0.03 7.61
C LEU A 144 -16.89 -1.17 8.51
#